data_5bc0c7eab8749580fbd8546bb9677fe8
#
_entry.id   5bc0c7eab8749580fbd8546bb9677fe8
#
_cell.length_a   1.000
_cell.length_b   1.000
_cell.length_c   1.000
_cell.angle_alpha   90.00
_cell.angle_beta   90.00
_cell.angle_gamma   90.00
#
_symmetry.space_group_name_H-M   'P 1'
#
loop_
_entity.id
_entity.type
_entity.pdbx_description
1 polymer ?
#
loop_
_entity_poly.entity_id
_entity_poly.type
_entity_poly.pdbx_seq_one_letter_code
_entity_poly.pdbx_strand_id
1 'polypeptide(L)'
;MPAYLQLLDRPAILGSAQAEALWMLGRTLVMTGDHDRAAAVFDRAAGAARAGDPLTAVRVLADASFSAMITAGPRRALGIAARARDLASSHDGELQTEANAAWGEIAVQAGDPAGIAAVEAAAPWLRSGHSSGRGGAVVDPSAWGSVHSFALTMVLVERLTEAERAFAALRASADQASAPEAIAANALGHGHALTRMGRLDEALVAINAALSLADLAPLVEPLAAAECAYIQLHRSELDDSARWCRRAQATATGREEWYTLLLVWDVLGHRRLREGAAAEACEHYARLEATGHQMGIGEPCLPPWPRHAISAYLAGGRIGDAERVLAWLDKAAARLPCRYPKIAAATGRAWLAELRGDQAGAEACHQAATALHGEVDLPLEHAETLLAHGAFLRRSGRPAAARPVLAQAGEIAQTAGARWLAGLARQELKIAGGRLRRRSDPGALSAQEERVATLAATGATNADIARQLYVSVSTVETHLEHIYAKLGIHTRYQLIAAAAAASWGPNSSGSSPTPP
;
A
#
# COMPACT_ATOMS: atom_id res chain seq x y z
N MET A 1 3.16 -11.03 34.60
CA MET A 1 2.55 -12.23 33.98
C MET A 1 2.12 -13.32 34.98
N PRO A 2 2.93 -13.89 35.92
CA PRO A 2 2.48 -14.98 36.78
C PRO A 2 1.31 -14.66 37.73
N ALA A 3 1.25 -13.44 38.25
CA ALA A 3 0.20 -13.04 39.19
C ALA A 3 -1.20 -12.90 38.54
N TYR A 4 -1.28 -12.52 37.28
CA TYR A 4 -2.56 -12.40 36.55
C TYR A 4 -3.17 -13.78 36.26
N LEU A 5 -2.33 -14.79 35.94
CA LEU A 5 -2.81 -16.16 35.68
C LEU A 5 -3.38 -16.80 36.97
N GLN A 6 -2.83 -16.49 38.15
CA GLN A 6 -3.35 -16.98 39.43
C GLN A 6 -4.69 -16.33 39.85
N LEU A 7 -4.98 -15.10 39.35
CA LEU A 7 -6.26 -14.44 39.58
C LEU A 7 -7.40 -15.06 38.76
N LEU A 8 -7.07 -15.65 37.56
CA LEU A 8 -8.05 -16.26 36.66
C LEU A 8 -8.58 -17.62 37.09
N ASP A 9 -7.87 -18.30 38.01
CA ASP A 9 -8.28 -19.60 38.55
C ASP A 9 -9.10 -19.46 39.86
N ARG A 10 -9.36 -18.24 40.34
CA ARG A 10 -10.19 -18.00 41.54
C ARG A 10 -11.67 -18.02 41.17
N PRO A 11 -12.49 -18.88 41.79
CA PRO A 11 -13.93 -18.97 41.52
C PRO A 11 -14.74 -17.74 41.98
N ALA A 12 -14.09 -16.72 42.53
CA ALA A 12 -14.73 -15.54 43.10
C ALA A 12 -14.93 -14.36 42.11
N ILE A 13 -14.37 -14.43 40.90
CA ILE A 13 -14.58 -13.40 39.87
C ILE A 13 -15.56 -14.00 38.85
N LEU A 14 -16.84 -13.70 39.01
CA LEU A 14 -17.90 -14.20 38.13
C LEU A 14 -18.36 -13.12 37.14
N GLY A 15 -18.60 -13.51 35.87
CA GLY A 15 -19.28 -12.68 34.87
C GLY A 15 -18.40 -11.70 34.11
N SER A 16 -18.86 -10.48 33.89
CA SER A 16 -18.28 -9.46 33.03
C SER A 16 -16.83 -9.09 33.37
N ALA A 17 -16.49 -8.94 34.63
CA ALA A 17 -15.13 -8.61 35.08
C ALA A 17 -14.11 -9.72 34.72
N GLN A 18 -14.50 -10.99 34.78
CA GLN A 18 -13.67 -12.10 34.36
C GLN A 18 -13.50 -12.09 32.83
N ALA A 19 -14.56 -11.80 32.08
CA ALA A 19 -14.52 -11.70 30.63
C ALA A 19 -13.57 -10.59 30.19
N GLU A 20 -13.66 -9.41 30.78
CA GLU A 20 -12.76 -8.29 30.49
C GLU A 20 -11.29 -8.61 30.80
N ALA A 21 -11.02 -9.20 31.96
CA ALA A 21 -9.65 -9.59 32.36
C ALA A 21 -9.06 -10.63 31.39
N LEU A 22 -9.85 -11.63 30.99
CA LEU A 22 -9.44 -12.61 29.98
C LEU A 22 -9.26 -11.95 28.62
N TRP A 23 -10.15 -11.05 28.21
CA TRP A 23 -10.04 -10.31 26.96
C TRP A 23 -8.73 -9.51 26.90
N MET A 24 -8.42 -8.73 27.94
CA MET A 24 -7.15 -7.98 28.02
C MET A 24 -5.92 -8.90 27.99
N LEU A 25 -5.99 -10.07 28.63
CA LEU A 25 -4.93 -11.07 28.54
C LEU A 25 -4.79 -11.61 27.11
N GLY A 26 -5.89 -11.92 26.45
CA GLY A 26 -5.89 -12.37 25.04
C GLY A 26 -5.23 -11.36 24.12
N ARG A 27 -5.61 -10.08 24.25
CA ARG A 27 -4.96 -8.98 23.50
C ARG A 27 -3.47 -8.88 23.78
N THR A 28 -3.06 -8.98 25.04
CA THR A 28 -1.63 -8.96 25.42
C THR A 28 -0.87 -10.13 24.79
N LEU A 29 -1.45 -11.31 24.73
CA LEU A 29 -0.85 -12.49 24.09
C LEU A 29 -0.71 -12.29 22.57
N VAL A 30 -1.73 -11.73 21.91
CA VAL A 30 -1.64 -11.35 20.49
C VAL A 30 -0.49 -10.37 20.26
N MET A 31 -0.40 -9.31 21.09
CA MET A 31 0.67 -8.32 20.98
C MET A 31 2.07 -8.91 21.15
N THR A 32 2.21 -9.98 21.95
CA THR A 32 3.49 -10.67 22.15
C THR A 32 3.73 -11.81 21.14
N GLY A 33 2.79 -12.07 20.23
CA GLY A 33 2.87 -13.11 19.20
C GLY A 33 2.53 -14.52 19.69
N ASP A 34 1.95 -14.66 20.90
CA ASP A 34 1.49 -15.96 21.45
C ASP A 34 0.03 -16.23 21.05
N HIS A 35 -0.19 -16.41 19.75
CA HIS A 35 -1.53 -16.49 19.16
C HIS A 35 -2.31 -17.74 19.57
N ASP A 36 -1.64 -18.86 19.81
CA ASP A 36 -2.31 -20.11 20.25
C ASP A 36 -2.92 -19.95 21.63
N ARG A 37 -2.15 -19.37 22.57
CA ARG A 37 -2.68 -19.08 23.91
C ARG A 37 -3.71 -17.97 23.86
N ALA A 38 -3.55 -16.97 23.00
CA ALA A 38 -4.54 -15.92 22.81
C ALA A 38 -5.89 -16.51 22.37
N ALA A 39 -5.91 -17.43 21.40
CA ALA A 39 -7.12 -18.09 20.94
C ALA A 39 -7.86 -18.82 22.06
N ALA A 40 -7.15 -19.60 22.89
CA ALA A 40 -7.73 -20.29 24.03
C ALA A 40 -8.29 -19.33 25.08
N VAL A 41 -7.59 -18.20 25.32
CA VAL A 41 -8.03 -17.16 26.25
C VAL A 41 -9.24 -16.42 25.73
N PHE A 42 -9.30 -16.10 24.45
CA PHE A 42 -10.47 -15.45 23.83
C PHE A 42 -11.71 -16.37 23.87
N ASP A 43 -11.60 -17.67 23.63
CA ASP A 43 -12.72 -18.59 23.75
C ASP A 43 -13.27 -18.63 25.20
N ARG A 44 -12.39 -18.62 26.20
CA ARG A 44 -12.79 -18.51 27.61
C ARG A 44 -13.46 -17.17 27.93
N ALA A 45 -12.91 -16.06 27.42
CA ALA A 45 -13.46 -14.71 27.61
C ALA A 45 -14.87 -14.59 27.02
N ALA A 46 -15.05 -15.05 25.77
CA ALA A 46 -16.34 -15.04 25.09
C ALA A 46 -17.37 -15.93 25.83
N GLY A 47 -16.93 -17.08 26.37
CA GLY A 47 -17.78 -17.95 27.21
C GLY A 47 -18.23 -17.27 28.51
N ALA A 48 -17.33 -16.55 29.18
CA ALA A 48 -17.62 -15.86 30.42
C ALA A 48 -18.57 -14.65 30.22
N ALA A 49 -18.43 -13.92 29.08
CA ALA A 49 -19.27 -12.76 28.76
C ALA A 49 -20.68 -13.12 28.30
N ARG A 50 -20.84 -14.26 27.63
CA ARG A 50 -22.03 -14.64 26.81
C ARG A 50 -23.38 -14.52 27.51
N ALA A 51 -23.44 -14.77 28.82
CA ALA A 51 -24.70 -14.81 29.58
C ALA A 51 -25.11 -13.45 30.16
N GLY A 52 -24.18 -12.51 30.36
CA GLY A 52 -24.45 -11.26 31.07
C GLY A 52 -23.98 -9.98 30.37
N ASP A 53 -23.12 -10.12 29.35
CA ASP A 53 -22.51 -8.99 28.64
C ASP A 53 -22.26 -9.34 27.15
N PRO A 54 -23.30 -9.33 26.31
CA PRO A 54 -23.19 -9.68 24.90
C PRO A 54 -22.28 -8.73 24.11
N LEU A 55 -22.15 -7.45 24.51
CA LEU A 55 -21.26 -6.50 23.87
C LEU A 55 -19.79 -6.91 24.04
N THR A 56 -19.38 -7.20 25.26
CA THR A 56 -18.02 -7.72 25.52
C THR A 56 -17.78 -9.04 24.77
N ALA A 57 -18.77 -9.94 24.71
CA ALA A 57 -18.63 -11.19 23.97
C ALA A 57 -18.41 -10.97 22.47
N VAL A 58 -19.12 -10.03 21.84
CA VAL A 58 -18.94 -9.64 20.42
C VAL A 58 -17.56 -9.06 20.19
N ARG A 59 -17.09 -8.15 21.03
CA ARG A 59 -15.75 -7.53 20.94
C ARG A 59 -14.64 -8.56 21.09
N VAL A 60 -14.77 -9.47 22.03
CA VAL A 60 -13.83 -10.59 22.21
C VAL A 60 -13.75 -11.46 20.95
N LEU A 61 -14.89 -11.79 20.34
CA LEU A 61 -14.93 -12.57 19.12
C LEU A 61 -14.39 -11.80 17.91
N ALA A 62 -14.56 -10.48 17.84
CA ALA A 62 -13.97 -9.63 16.81
C ALA A 62 -12.43 -9.66 16.89
N ASP A 63 -11.86 -9.44 18.11
CA ASP A 63 -10.40 -9.51 18.30
C ASP A 63 -9.84 -10.92 18.05
N ALA A 64 -10.58 -11.96 18.46
CA ALA A 64 -10.22 -13.36 18.16
C ALA A 64 -10.21 -13.64 16.66
N SER A 65 -11.19 -13.10 15.92
CA SER A 65 -11.25 -13.25 14.46
C SER A 65 -10.10 -12.53 13.77
N PHE A 66 -9.73 -11.34 14.23
CA PHE A 66 -8.56 -10.61 13.73
C PHE A 66 -7.26 -11.37 13.98
N SER A 67 -7.04 -11.91 15.20
CA SER A 67 -5.87 -12.75 15.50
C SER A 67 -5.82 -13.99 14.60
N ALA A 68 -6.94 -14.67 14.40
CA ALA A 68 -7.04 -15.82 13.50
C ALA A 68 -6.80 -15.44 12.04
N MET A 69 -7.18 -14.22 11.62
CA MET A 69 -6.92 -13.71 10.27
C MET A 69 -5.43 -13.64 9.97
N ILE A 70 -4.62 -13.14 10.90
CA ILE A 70 -3.18 -12.97 10.75
C ILE A 70 -2.46 -14.33 10.68
N THR A 71 -2.86 -15.29 11.52
CA THR A 71 -2.14 -16.56 11.71
C THR A 71 -2.70 -17.74 10.92
N ALA A 72 -4.00 -17.73 10.65
CA ALA A 72 -4.69 -18.87 10.02
C ALA A 72 -5.54 -18.47 8.80
N GLY A 73 -5.63 -17.17 8.53
CA GLY A 73 -6.30 -16.61 7.35
C GLY A 73 -7.82 -16.51 7.44
N PRO A 74 -8.44 -15.93 6.39
CA PRO A 74 -9.87 -15.60 6.38
C PRO A 74 -10.78 -16.82 6.52
N ARG A 75 -10.37 -17.98 6.06
CA ARG A 75 -11.20 -19.21 6.18
C ARG A 75 -11.52 -19.56 7.64
N ARG A 76 -10.53 -19.50 8.53
CA ARG A 76 -10.71 -19.76 9.97
C ARG A 76 -11.35 -18.58 10.68
N ALA A 77 -10.93 -17.38 10.35
CA ALA A 77 -11.43 -16.15 10.94
C ALA A 77 -12.93 -15.96 10.70
N LEU A 78 -13.45 -16.28 9.50
CA LEU A 78 -14.88 -16.21 9.18
C LEU A 78 -15.76 -16.99 10.15
N GLY A 79 -15.34 -18.19 10.57
CA GLY A 79 -16.11 -18.99 11.51
C GLY A 79 -16.22 -18.31 12.90
N ILE A 80 -15.18 -17.61 13.32
CA ILE A 80 -15.18 -16.87 14.59
C ILE A 80 -16.04 -15.61 14.45
N ALA A 81 -15.87 -14.85 13.38
CA ALA A 81 -16.63 -13.62 13.12
C ALA A 81 -18.14 -13.92 12.90
N ALA A 82 -18.49 -15.07 12.31
CA ALA A 82 -19.87 -15.50 12.19
C ALA A 82 -20.53 -15.73 13.56
N ARG A 83 -19.80 -16.31 14.52
CA ARG A 83 -20.29 -16.44 15.92
C ARG A 83 -20.59 -15.08 16.56
N ALA A 84 -19.80 -14.04 16.27
CA ALA A 84 -20.07 -12.68 16.71
C ALA A 84 -21.38 -12.15 16.09
N ARG A 85 -21.59 -12.35 14.80
CA ARG A 85 -22.84 -11.94 14.10
C ARG A 85 -24.06 -12.68 14.61
N ASP A 86 -23.97 -13.98 14.83
CA ASP A 86 -25.06 -14.78 15.37
C ASP A 86 -25.47 -14.27 16.76
N LEU A 87 -24.48 -13.95 17.60
CA LEU A 87 -24.72 -13.38 18.93
C LEU A 87 -25.36 -12.00 18.85
N ALA A 88 -24.94 -11.15 17.91
CA ALA A 88 -25.47 -9.82 17.70
C ALA A 88 -26.86 -9.80 17.03
N SER A 89 -27.29 -10.90 16.38
CA SER A 89 -28.48 -10.95 15.53
C SER A 89 -29.80 -10.60 16.25
N SER A 90 -29.89 -10.86 17.56
CA SER A 90 -31.05 -10.54 18.39
C SER A 90 -30.97 -9.18 19.09
N HIS A 91 -29.94 -8.37 18.76
CA HIS A 91 -29.68 -7.07 19.36
C HIS A 91 -29.60 -6.01 18.26
N ASP A 92 -29.87 -4.75 18.61
CA ASP A 92 -29.79 -3.63 17.70
C ASP A 92 -28.57 -2.74 18.00
N GLY A 93 -28.22 -1.84 17.04
CA GLY A 93 -27.25 -0.76 17.25
C GLY A 93 -25.79 -1.21 17.25
N GLU A 94 -25.08 -0.94 18.34
CA GLU A 94 -23.62 -1.06 18.43
C GLU A 94 -23.12 -2.51 18.23
N LEU A 95 -23.82 -3.50 18.82
CA LEU A 95 -23.44 -4.91 18.68
C LEU A 95 -23.46 -5.38 17.22
N GLN A 96 -24.53 -5.09 16.50
CA GLN A 96 -24.63 -5.45 15.09
C GLN A 96 -23.56 -4.72 14.25
N THR A 97 -23.29 -3.46 14.58
CA THR A 97 -22.28 -2.66 13.90
C THR A 97 -20.90 -3.30 14.03
N GLU A 98 -20.45 -3.61 15.23
CA GLU A 98 -19.13 -4.23 15.47
C GLU A 98 -19.03 -5.62 14.83
N ALA A 99 -20.04 -6.47 15.02
CA ALA A 99 -20.05 -7.81 14.48
C ALA A 99 -20.05 -7.82 12.93
N ASN A 100 -20.82 -6.92 12.31
CA ASN A 100 -20.89 -6.79 10.86
C ASN A 100 -19.59 -6.22 10.28
N ALA A 101 -18.94 -5.26 10.94
CA ALA A 101 -17.66 -4.71 10.50
C ALA A 101 -16.57 -5.80 10.49
N ALA A 102 -16.38 -6.50 11.60
CA ALA A 102 -15.38 -7.56 11.72
C ALA A 102 -15.62 -8.71 10.72
N TRP A 103 -16.86 -9.17 10.62
CA TRP A 103 -17.19 -10.24 9.66
C TRP A 103 -17.03 -9.77 8.22
N GLY A 104 -17.46 -8.56 7.91
CA GLY A 104 -17.47 -8.04 6.55
C GLY A 104 -16.08 -7.86 5.96
N GLU A 105 -15.14 -7.34 6.73
CA GLU A 105 -13.74 -7.23 6.32
C GLU A 105 -13.16 -8.60 5.97
N ILE A 106 -13.32 -9.58 6.87
CA ILE A 106 -12.79 -10.94 6.67
C ILE A 106 -13.49 -11.63 5.49
N ALA A 107 -14.78 -11.40 5.29
CA ALA A 107 -15.54 -11.94 4.17
C ALA A 107 -15.00 -11.43 2.82
N VAL A 108 -14.69 -10.13 2.71
CA VAL A 108 -14.07 -9.56 1.50
C VAL A 108 -12.69 -10.17 1.26
N GLN A 109 -11.88 -10.37 2.30
CA GLN A 109 -10.58 -11.04 2.17
C GLN A 109 -10.71 -12.50 1.72
N ALA A 110 -11.79 -13.17 2.09
CA ALA A 110 -12.15 -14.50 1.57
C ALA A 110 -12.73 -14.46 0.14
N GLY A 111 -12.94 -13.28 -0.43
CA GLY A 111 -13.54 -13.09 -1.75
C GLY A 111 -15.07 -13.16 -1.77
N ASP A 112 -15.72 -12.91 -0.63
CA ASP A 112 -17.20 -12.84 -0.51
C ASP A 112 -17.67 -11.38 -0.59
N PRO A 113 -18.37 -10.96 -1.66
CA PRO A 113 -18.85 -9.60 -1.82
C PRO A 113 -19.91 -9.17 -0.78
N ALA A 114 -20.56 -10.10 -0.10
CA ALA A 114 -21.52 -9.79 0.97
C ALA A 114 -20.86 -9.02 2.13
N GLY A 115 -19.53 -9.18 2.29
CA GLY A 115 -18.75 -8.42 3.27
C GLY A 115 -18.79 -6.91 3.04
N ILE A 116 -18.86 -6.44 1.80
CA ILE A 116 -18.93 -5.02 1.46
C ILE A 116 -20.18 -4.38 2.07
N ALA A 117 -21.34 -5.00 1.82
CA ALA A 117 -22.61 -4.49 2.36
C ALA A 117 -22.63 -4.52 3.90
N ALA A 118 -21.97 -5.52 4.51
CA ALA A 118 -21.89 -5.61 5.97
C ALA A 118 -21.06 -4.46 6.59
N VAL A 119 -19.89 -4.13 6.03
CA VAL A 119 -19.08 -3.00 6.54
C VAL A 119 -19.73 -1.65 6.23
N GLU A 120 -20.41 -1.53 5.09
CA GLU A 120 -21.15 -0.31 4.75
C GLU A 120 -22.33 -0.07 5.70
N ALA A 121 -23.03 -1.12 6.10
CA ALA A 121 -24.09 -1.02 7.09
C ALA A 121 -23.53 -0.63 8.48
N ALA A 122 -22.32 -1.06 8.80
CA ALA A 122 -21.64 -0.74 10.05
C ALA A 122 -21.05 0.69 10.11
N ALA A 123 -20.99 1.42 8.99
CA ALA A 123 -20.39 2.76 8.94
C ALA A 123 -21.32 3.82 8.31
N PRO A 124 -22.59 3.94 8.73
CA PRO A 124 -23.55 4.87 8.09
C PRO A 124 -23.14 6.33 8.24
N TRP A 125 -22.49 6.71 9.32
CA TRP A 125 -22.02 8.05 9.63
C TRP A 125 -20.86 8.52 8.74
N LEU A 126 -20.04 7.60 8.19
CA LEU A 126 -19.01 7.96 7.21
C LEU A 126 -19.62 8.46 5.88
N ARG A 127 -20.81 7.98 5.55
CA ARG A 127 -21.53 8.37 4.33
C ARG A 127 -22.30 9.68 4.48
N SER A 128 -22.74 10.00 5.68
CA SER A 128 -23.63 11.15 5.93
C SER A 128 -22.92 12.50 6.00
N GLY A 129 -21.58 12.54 5.91
CA GLY A 129 -20.83 13.80 5.89
C GLY A 129 -20.99 14.65 7.15
N HIS A 130 -21.39 14.07 8.27
CA HIS A 130 -21.60 14.79 9.51
C HIS A 130 -20.28 15.32 10.07
N SER A 131 -19.89 16.50 9.60
CA SER A 131 -18.95 17.36 10.30
C SER A 131 -19.70 18.06 11.42
N SER A 132 -19.72 17.51 12.60
CA SER A 132 -20.18 18.23 13.78
C SER A 132 -19.11 19.24 14.17
N GLY A 133 -19.28 20.50 13.72
CA GLY A 133 -18.53 21.64 14.24
C GLY A 133 -17.14 21.86 13.63
N ARG A 134 -16.52 23.00 13.93
CA ARG A 134 -15.27 23.56 13.43
C ARG A 134 -13.96 22.74 13.68
N GLY A 135 -14.07 21.45 14.02
CA GLY A 135 -12.96 20.48 14.07
C GLY A 135 -13.41 19.25 13.30
N GLY A 136 -12.53 18.64 12.50
CA GLY A 136 -12.84 17.47 11.66
C GLY A 136 -13.61 16.38 12.42
N ALA A 137 -14.31 15.51 11.69
CA ALA A 137 -15.12 14.44 12.29
C ALA A 137 -14.25 13.57 13.20
N VAL A 138 -14.52 13.63 14.50
CA VAL A 138 -13.85 12.80 15.52
C VAL A 138 -14.63 11.51 15.64
N VAL A 139 -13.95 10.38 15.49
CA VAL A 139 -14.54 9.06 15.65
C VAL A 139 -14.58 8.69 17.12
N ASP A 140 -15.73 8.25 17.61
CA ASP A 140 -15.83 7.72 18.97
C ASP A 140 -14.90 6.51 19.13
N PRO A 141 -14.11 6.42 20.23
CA PRO A 141 -13.21 5.28 20.44
C PRO A 141 -13.89 3.91 20.38
N SER A 142 -15.16 3.80 20.76
CA SER A 142 -15.93 2.56 20.64
C SER A 142 -16.13 2.11 19.19
N ALA A 143 -16.09 3.04 18.23
CA ALA A 143 -16.28 2.76 16.81
C ALA A 143 -14.95 2.56 16.03
N TRP A 144 -13.77 2.67 16.66
CA TRP A 144 -12.49 2.60 15.93
C TRP A 144 -12.31 1.30 15.16
N GLY A 145 -12.65 0.16 15.75
CA GLY A 145 -12.56 -1.14 15.09
C GLY A 145 -13.43 -1.20 13.82
N SER A 146 -14.69 -0.81 13.93
CA SER A 146 -15.64 -0.81 12.80
C SER A 146 -15.20 0.12 11.66
N VAL A 147 -14.66 1.30 12.00
CA VAL A 147 -14.17 2.26 11.01
C VAL A 147 -12.90 1.78 10.34
N HIS A 148 -12.01 1.14 11.10
CA HIS A 148 -10.78 0.55 10.57
C HIS A 148 -11.12 -0.57 9.58
N SER A 149 -12.00 -1.51 9.95
CA SER A 149 -12.50 -2.57 9.07
C SER A 149 -13.16 -2.02 7.80
N PHE A 150 -13.95 -0.94 7.93
CA PHE A 150 -14.49 -0.24 6.76
C PHE A 150 -13.38 0.31 5.88
N ALA A 151 -12.41 1.02 6.44
CA ALA A 151 -11.33 1.65 5.69
C ALA A 151 -10.48 0.61 4.95
N LEU A 152 -10.08 -0.49 5.59
CA LEU A 152 -9.35 -1.59 4.95
C LEU A 152 -10.18 -2.25 3.85
N THR A 153 -11.46 -2.49 4.09
CA THR A 153 -12.35 -3.04 3.05
C THR A 153 -12.41 -2.12 1.83
N MET A 154 -12.48 -0.81 2.05
CA MET A 154 -12.46 0.17 0.93
C MET A 154 -11.14 0.12 0.15
N VAL A 155 -10.00 -0.14 0.80
CA VAL A 155 -8.73 -0.40 0.08
C VAL A 155 -8.84 -1.65 -0.80
N LEU A 156 -9.37 -2.75 -0.25
CA LEU A 156 -9.51 -4.02 -0.96
C LEU A 156 -10.43 -3.95 -2.18
N VAL A 157 -11.47 -3.09 -2.12
CA VAL A 157 -12.43 -2.91 -3.22
C VAL A 157 -12.16 -1.65 -4.05
N GLU A 158 -10.98 -1.04 -3.91
CA GLU A 158 -10.48 0.07 -4.73
C GLU A 158 -11.27 1.39 -4.57
N ARG A 159 -11.98 1.55 -3.47
CA ARG A 159 -12.64 2.81 -3.08
C ARG A 159 -11.68 3.67 -2.23
N LEU A 160 -10.51 3.97 -2.80
CA LEU A 160 -9.35 4.50 -2.08
C LEU A 160 -9.60 5.87 -1.43
N THR A 161 -10.37 6.75 -2.06
CA THR A 161 -10.73 8.06 -1.50
C THR A 161 -11.57 7.92 -0.22
N GLU A 162 -12.44 6.92 -0.15
CA GLU A 162 -13.25 6.65 1.04
C GLU A 162 -12.38 6.04 2.15
N ALA A 163 -11.46 5.15 1.80
CA ALA A 163 -10.48 4.61 2.72
C ALA A 163 -9.62 5.73 3.35
N GLU A 164 -9.08 6.62 2.53
CA GLU A 164 -8.25 7.75 2.98
C GLU A 164 -9.00 8.65 3.97
N ARG A 165 -10.26 9.00 3.66
CA ARG A 165 -11.11 9.81 4.57
C ARG A 165 -11.34 9.12 5.91
N ALA A 166 -11.59 7.81 5.90
CA ALA A 166 -11.82 7.03 7.11
C ALA A 166 -10.54 6.96 7.97
N PHE A 167 -9.39 6.68 7.37
CA PHE A 167 -8.10 6.67 8.09
C PHE A 167 -7.72 8.05 8.63
N ALA A 168 -8.01 9.13 7.92
CA ALA A 168 -7.78 10.50 8.40
C ALA A 168 -8.64 10.81 9.64
N ALA A 169 -9.92 10.41 9.63
CA ALA A 169 -10.81 10.58 10.79
C ALA A 169 -10.37 9.75 11.99
N LEU A 170 -9.96 8.49 11.77
CA LEU A 170 -9.42 7.61 12.81
C LEU A 170 -8.14 8.18 13.43
N ARG A 171 -7.24 8.70 12.61
CA ARG A 171 -6.00 9.30 13.09
C ARG A 171 -6.27 10.49 14.00
N ALA A 172 -7.13 11.42 13.57
CA ALA A 172 -7.48 12.59 14.38
C ALA A 172 -8.06 12.19 15.75
N SER A 173 -8.90 11.14 15.80
CA SER A 173 -9.49 10.62 17.01
C SER A 173 -8.44 9.93 17.91
N ALA A 174 -7.57 9.09 17.34
CA ALA A 174 -6.53 8.37 18.07
C ALA A 174 -5.48 9.31 18.67
N ASP A 175 -5.11 10.37 17.93
CA ASP A 175 -4.19 11.43 18.40
C ASP A 175 -4.79 12.16 19.62
N GLN A 176 -6.10 12.52 19.57
CA GLN A 176 -6.78 13.16 20.70
C GLN A 176 -6.86 12.26 21.95
N ALA A 177 -7.06 10.95 21.74
CA ALA A 177 -7.13 9.98 22.84
C ALA A 177 -5.74 9.55 23.33
N SER A 178 -4.65 9.97 22.67
CA SER A 178 -3.27 9.54 22.96
C SER A 178 -3.14 8.01 22.99
N ALA A 179 -3.74 7.30 22.00
CA ALA A 179 -3.80 5.85 21.91
C ALA A 179 -2.74 5.32 20.93
N PRO A 180 -1.51 4.99 21.35
CA PRO A 180 -0.40 4.66 20.45
C PRO A 180 -0.67 3.44 19.57
N GLU A 181 -1.35 2.42 20.08
CA GLU A 181 -1.70 1.22 19.31
C GLU A 181 -2.66 1.56 18.16
N ALA A 182 -3.68 2.37 18.43
CA ALA A 182 -4.63 2.83 17.41
C ALA A 182 -3.94 3.77 16.40
N ILE A 183 -3.04 4.65 16.85
CA ILE A 183 -2.25 5.51 15.98
C ILE A 183 -1.40 4.66 15.03
N ALA A 184 -0.70 3.64 15.53
CA ALA A 184 0.14 2.76 14.73
C ALA A 184 -0.66 1.94 13.71
N ALA A 185 -1.77 1.33 14.13
CA ALA A 185 -2.64 0.54 13.25
C ALA A 185 -3.25 1.41 12.13
N ASN A 186 -3.71 2.61 12.47
CA ASN A 186 -4.28 3.55 11.49
C ASN A 186 -3.22 4.11 10.55
N ALA A 187 -2.00 4.36 11.03
CA ALA A 187 -0.89 4.80 10.20
C ALA A 187 -0.48 3.71 9.18
N LEU A 188 -0.48 2.44 9.59
CA LEU A 188 -0.25 1.31 8.69
C LEU A 188 -1.35 1.22 7.61
N GLY A 189 -2.62 1.20 8.01
CA GLY A 189 -3.74 1.11 7.07
C GLY A 189 -3.79 2.30 6.10
N HIS A 190 -3.50 3.51 6.59
CA HIS A 190 -3.37 4.70 5.73
C HIS A 190 -2.19 4.57 4.77
N GLY A 191 -1.06 4.05 5.21
CA GLY A 191 0.09 3.75 4.35
C GLY A 191 -0.26 2.79 3.20
N HIS A 192 -1.01 1.73 3.48
CA HIS A 192 -1.55 0.84 2.44
C HIS A 192 -2.43 1.59 1.42
N ALA A 193 -3.37 2.41 1.89
CA ALA A 193 -4.22 3.20 0.99
C ALA A 193 -3.38 4.12 0.09
N LEU A 194 -2.43 4.85 0.66
CA LEU A 194 -1.53 5.75 -0.06
C LEU A 194 -0.63 5.00 -1.06
N THR A 195 -0.14 3.81 -0.72
CA THR A 195 0.61 2.94 -1.64
C THR A 195 -0.24 2.59 -2.85
N ARG A 196 -1.49 2.16 -2.65
CA ARG A 196 -2.43 1.86 -3.73
C ARG A 196 -2.77 3.10 -4.58
N MET A 197 -2.82 4.28 -3.97
CA MET A 197 -3.02 5.57 -4.64
C MET A 197 -1.75 6.07 -5.37
N GLY A 198 -0.64 5.33 -5.35
CA GLY A 198 0.63 5.73 -5.96
C GLY A 198 1.28 6.96 -5.30
N ARG A 199 0.98 7.23 -4.03
CA ARG A 199 1.55 8.33 -3.24
C ARG A 199 2.67 7.80 -2.34
N LEU A 200 3.71 7.21 -2.97
CA LEU A 200 4.73 6.43 -2.26
C LEU A 200 5.53 7.22 -1.21
N ASP A 201 5.78 8.51 -1.42
CA ASP A 201 6.49 9.33 -0.45
C ASP A 201 5.65 9.56 0.81
N GLU A 202 4.36 9.82 0.65
CA GLU A 202 3.42 9.99 1.76
C GLU A 202 3.13 8.65 2.46
N ALA A 203 3.03 7.57 1.68
CA ALA A 203 2.91 6.21 2.23
C ALA A 203 4.09 5.87 3.14
N LEU A 204 5.31 6.19 2.70
CA LEU A 204 6.52 5.96 3.51
C LEU A 204 6.50 6.76 4.81
N VAL A 205 6.01 8.00 4.79
CA VAL A 205 5.84 8.81 6.02
C VAL A 205 4.85 8.14 6.97
N ALA A 206 3.71 7.68 6.46
CA ALA A 206 2.70 6.99 7.29
C ALA A 206 3.23 5.68 7.88
N ILE A 207 3.91 4.85 7.07
CA ILE A 207 4.50 3.59 7.53
C ILE A 207 5.61 3.83 8.56
N ASN A 208 6.46 4.84 8.38
CA ASN A 208 7.49 5.18 9.36
C ASN A 208 6.87 5.67 10.68
N ALA A 209 5.73 6.37 10.65
CA ALA A 209 4.99 6.73 11.86
C ALA A 209 4.49 5.47 12.61
N ALA A 210 3.99 4.44 11.88
CA ALA A 210 3.64 3.17 12.49
C ALA A 210 4.86 2.46 13.10
N LEU A 211 5.99 2.41 12.38
CA LEU A 211 7.23 1.80 12.84
C LEU A 211 7.86 2.51 14.05
N SER A 212 7.66 3.83 14.18
CA SER A 212 8.16 4.58 15.35
C SER A 212 7.44 4.21 16.65
N LEU A 213 6.28 3.57 16.56
CA LEU A 213 5.48 3.08 17.68
C LEU A 213 5.61 1.55 17.88
N ALA A 214 6.55 0.88 17.22
CA ALA A 214 6.69 -0.58 17.23
C ALA A 214 6.84 -1.17 18.64
N ASP A 215 7.51 -0.46 19.55
CA ASP A 215 7.66 -0.90 20.95
C ASP A 215 6.34 -0.88 21.73
N LEU A 216 5.41 0.00 21.37
CA LEU A 216 4.08 0.15 21.97
C LEU A 216 3.02 -0.66 21.21
N ALA A 217 3.22 -0.89 19.93
CA ALA A 217 2.33 -1.63 19.04
C ALA A 217 3.06 -2.74 18.27
N PRO A 218 3.65 -3.74 18.94
CA PRO A 218 4.51 -4.73 18.32
C PRO A 218 3.81 -5.62 17.29
N LEU A 219 2.48 -5.71 17.30
CA LEU A 219 1.69 -6.43 16.31
C LEU A 219 1.75 -5.77 14.91
N VAL A 220 1.89 -4.44 14.87
CA VAL A 220 1.90 -3.67 13.63
C VAL A 220 3.26 -3.75 12.92
N GLU A 221 4.33 -3.96 13.68
CA GLU A 221 5.72 -3.86 13.23
C GLU A 221 6.05 -4.77 12.03
N PRO A 222 5.73 -6.09 12.04
CA PRO A 222 6.13 -6.96 10.93
C PRO A 222 5.49 -6.56 9.60
N LEU A 223 4.19 -6.24 9.63
CA LEU A 223 3.46 -5.84 8.43
C LEU A 223 3.90 -4.45 7.94
N ALA A 224 4.13 -3.50 8.85
CA ALA A 224 4.67 -2.18 8.50
C ALA A 224 6.08 -2.28 7.90
N ALA A 225 6.93 -3.18 8.41
CA ALA A 225 8.24 -3.45 7.83
C ALA A 225 8.15 -4.07 6.41
N ALA A 226 7.21 -4.99 6.19
CA ALA A 226 6.96 -5.58 4.87
C ALA A 226 6.45 -4.53 3.86
N GLU A 227 5.55 -3.65 4.29
CA GLU A 227 5.05 -2.53 3.46
C GLU A 227 6.17 -1.52 3.15
N CYS A 228 7.01 -1.20 4.13
CA CYS A 228 8.19 -0.38 3.90
C CYS A 228 9.11 -1.01 2.84
N ALA A 229 9.33 -2.33 2.90
CA ALA A 229 10.11 -3.05 1.90
C ALA A 229 9.50 -2.95 0.49
N TYR A 230 8.17 -3.06 0.38
CA TYR A 230 7.44 -2.90 -0.88
C TYR A 230 7.60 -1.50 -1.46
N ILE A 231 7.38 -0.46 -0.65
CA ILE A 231 7.54 0.94 -1.07
C ILE A 231 8.98 1.21 -1.52
N GLN A 232 9.98 0.79 -0.75
CA GLN A 232 11.40 1.00 -1.08
C GLN A 232 11.81 0.24 -2.35
N LEU A 233 11.23 -0.93 -2.61
CA LEU A 233 11.43 -1.64 -3.87
C LEU A 233 10.99 -0.77 -5.06
N HIS A 234 9.79 -0.19 -5.03
CA HIS A 234 9.30 0.70 -6.09
C HIS A 234 10.13 1.98 -6.24
N ARG A 235 10.68 2.50 -5.15
CA ARG A 235 11.58 3.67 -5.15
C ARG A 235 13.00 3.37 -5.63
N SER A 236 13.31 2.12 -5.98
CA SER A 236 14.67 1.65 -6.34
C SER A 236 15.69 1.68 -5.20
N GLU A 237 15.24 1.70 -3.96
CA GLU A 237 16.10 1.63 -2.77
C GLU A 237 16.27 0.14 -2.37
N LEU A 238 17.03 -0.60 -3.17
CA LEU A 238 17.07 -2.07 -3.09
C LEU A 238 17.67 -2.60 -1.79
N ASP A 239 18.69 -1.92 -1.23
CA ASP A 239 19.33 -2.34 0.03
C ASP A 239 18.38 -2.13 1.21
N ASP A 240 17.66 -1.01 1.21
CA ASP A 240 16.65 -0.70 2.21
C ASP A 240 15.48 -1.67 2.13
N SER A 241 14.98 -1.94 0.93
CA SER A 241 13.96 -2.95 0.69
C SER A 241 14.39 -4.31 1.24
N ALA A 242 15.63 -4.74 0.95
CA ALA A 242 16.15 -6.02 1.46
C ALA A 242 16.29 -6.04 2.98
N ARG A 243 16.71 -4.94 3.61
CA ARG A 243 16.84 -4.82 5.06
C ARG A 243 15.47 -4.95 5.73
N TRP A 244 14.46 -4.25 5.22
CA TRP A 244 13.10 -4.30 5.73
C TRP A 244 12.45 -5.68 5.51
N CYS A 245 12.66 -6.31 4.34
CA CYS A 245 12.21 -7.70 4.11
C CYS A 245 12.77 -8.67 5.15
N ARG A 246 14.08 -8.62 5.41
CA ARG A 246 14.69 -9.51 6.41
C ARG A 246 14.12 -9.29 7.81
N ARG A 247 13.90 -8.03 8.20
CA ARG A 247 13.27 -7.69 9.48
C ARG A 247 11.85 -8.23 9.58
N ALA A 248 11.01 -7.95 8.59
CA ALA A 248 9.63 -8.43 8.54
C ALA A 248 9.57 -9.97 8.56
N GLN A 249 10.40 -10.64 7.76
CA GLN A 249 10.45 -12.09 7.68
C GLN A 249 10.86 -12.74 9.01
N ALA A 250 11.89 -12.21 9.66
CA ALA A 250 12.37 -12.76 10.92
C ALA A 250 11.30 -12.69 12.02
N THR A 251 10.64 -11.53 12.16
CA THR A 251 9.57 -11.33 13.15
C THR A 251 8.34 -12.18 12.82
N ALA A 252 7.87 -12.13 11.58
CA ALA A 252 6.67 -12.85 11.15
C ALA A 252 6.84 -14.39 11.22
N THR A 253 8.01 -14.91 10.87
CA THR A 253 8.29 -16.36 11.00
C THR A 253 8.26 -16.80 12.47
N GLY A 254 8.85 -16.01 13.36
CA GLY A 254 8.88 -16.31 14.79
C GLY A 254 7.51 -16.26 15.47
N ARG A 255 6.53 -15.57 14.86
CA ARG A 255 5.15 -15.40 15.37
C ARG A 255 4.09 -16.13 14.53
N GLU A 256 4.51 -16.87 13.51
CA GLU A 256 3.61 -17.53 12.54
C GLU A 256 2.60 -16.57 11.87
N GLU A 257 3.00 -15.32 11.64
CA GLU A 257 2.18 -14.29 11.00
C GLU A 257 2.21 -14.45 9.47
N TRP A 258 1.48 -15.43 8.95
CA TRP A 258 1.50 -15.80 7.54
C TRP A 258 1.06 -14.67 6.61
N TYR A 259 0.14 -13.80 7.08
CA TYR A 259 -0.32 -12.66 6.28
C TYR A 259 0.83 -11.71 5.92
N THR A 260 1.69 -11.38 6.89
CA THR A 260 2.91 -10.60 6.64
C THR A 260 3.87 -11.31 5.68
N LEU A 261 4.00 -12.64 5.80
CA LEU A 261 4.88 -13.42 4.91
C LEU A 261 4.41 -13.41 3.45
N LEU A 262 3.10 -13.30 3.18
CA LEU A 262 2.60 -13.15 1.80
C LEU A 262 3.16 -11.88 1.14
N LEU A 263 3.13 -10.75 1.84
CA LEU A 263 3.70 -9.50 1.33
C LEU A 263 5.21 -9.59 1.17
N VAL A 264 5.91 -10.21 2.13
CA VAL A 264 7.37 -10.45 2.03
C VAL A 264 7.71 -11.27 0.78
N TRP A 265 6.97 -12.36 0.52
CA TRP A 265 7.23 -13.19 -0.65
C TRP A 265 6.91 -12.48 -1.96
N ASP A 266 5.90 -11.61 -2.01
CA ASP A 266 5.65 -10.75 -3.19
C ASP A 266 6.84 -9.82 -3.44
N VAL A 267 7.34 -9.13 -2.41
CA VAL A 267 8.50 -8.23 -2.52
C VAL A 267 9.75 -9.00 -2.98
N LEU A 268 10.01 -10.17 -2.42
CA LEU A 268 11.15 -11.01 -2.80
C LEU A 268 11.02 -11.54 -4.22
N GLY A 269 9.84 -12.06 -4.59
CA GLY A 269 9.55 -12.54 -5.95
C GLY A 269 9.69 -11.42 -6.98
N HIS A 270 9.12 -10.26 -6.72
CA HIS A 270 9.22 -9.10 -7.60
C HIS A 270 10.67 -8.60 -7.72
N ARG A 271 11.43 -8.58 -6.63
CA ARG A 271 12.86 -8.25 -6.65
C ARG A 271 13.64 -9.24 -7.53
N ARG A 272 13.47 -10.56 -7.34
CA ARG A 272 14.15 -11.59 -8.13
C ARG A 272 13.81 -11.50 -9.61
N LEU A 273 12.54 -11.20 -9.93
CA LEU A 273 12.13 -10.96 -11.30
C LEU A 273 12.87 -9.78 -11.92
N ARG A 274 13.06 -8.69 -11.20
CA ARG A 274 13.83 -7.51 -11.64
C ARG A 274 15.32 -7.83 -11.85
N GLU A 275 15.88 -8.73 -11.06
CA GLU A 275 17.26 -9.20 -11.17
C GLU A 275 17.46 -10.22 -12.30
N GLY A 276 16.37 -10.63 -13.00
CA GLY A 276 16.39 -11.64 -14.06
C GLY A 276 16.45 -13.08 -13.54
N ALA A 277 16.32 -13.28 -12.23
CA ALA A 277 16.34 -14.58 -11.56
C ALA A 277 14.92 -15.21 -11.54
N ALA A 278 14.37 -15.51 -12.72
CA ALA A 278 13.00 -15.96 -12.90
C ALA A 278 12.68 -17.25 -12.12
N ALA A 279 13.61 -18.20 -12.03
CA ALA A 279 13.40 -19.43 -11.28
C ALA A 279 13.18 -19.17 -9.79
N GLU A 280 14.00 -18.31 -9.15
CA GLU A 280 13.84 -17.93 -7.75
C GLU A 280 12.56 -17.12 -7.53
N ALA A 281 12.21 -16.22 -8.46
CA ALA A 281 10.94 -15.50 -8.42
C ALA A 281 9.74 -16.46 -8.42
N CYS A 282 9.76 -17.50 -9.28
CA CYS A 282 8.73 -18.53 -9.31
C CYS A 282 8.59 -19.29 -7.98
N GLU A 283 9.70 -19.54 -7.27
CA GLU A 283 9.64 -20.19 -5.96
C GLU A 283 8.93 -19.34 -4.92
N HIS A 284 9.22 -18.03 -4.89
CA HIS A 284 8.56 -17.11 -3.97
C HIS A 284 7.05 -17.03 -4.25
N TYR A 285 6.65 -16.90 -5.52
CA TYR A 285 5.24 -16.84 -5.88
C TYR A 285 4.51 -18.17 -5.67
N ALA A 286 5.16 -19.30 -5.89
CA ALA A 286 4.57 -20.61 -5.59
C ALA A 286 4.30 -20.78 -4.07
N ARG A 287 5.20 -20.31 -3.21
CA ARG A 287 4.98 -20.30 -1.75
C ARG A 287 3.83 -19.38 -1.38
N LEU A 288 3.81 -18.16 -1.92
CA LEU A 288 2.75 -17.20 -1.69
C LEU A 288 1.38 -17.77 -2.10
N GLU A 289 1.29 -18.33 -3.30
CA GLU A 289 0.07 -18.93 -3.85
C GLU A 289 -0.42 -20.10 -2.98
N ALA A 290 0.48 -21.02 -2.63
CA ALA A 290 0.14 -22.19 -1.81
C ALA A 290 -0.38 -21.78 -0.43
N THR A 291 0.30 -20.85 0.23
CA THR A 291 -0.09 -20.34 1.55
C THR A 291 -1.40 -19.55 1.47
N GLY A 292 -1.53 -18.62 0.53
CA GLY A 292 -2.77 -17.86 0.34
C GLY A 292 -3.97 -18.76 0.09
N HIS A 293 -3.78 -19.82 -0.69
CA HIS A 293 -4.83 -20.81 -0.95
C HIS A 293 -5.19 -21.62 0.31
N GLN A 294 -4.19 -22.06 1.07
CA GLN A 294 -4.41 -22.76 2.34
C GLN A 294 -5.17 -21.89 3.34
N MET A 295 -4.84 -20.62 3.45
CA MET A 295 -5.50 -19.64 4.30
C MET A 295 -6.91 -19.28 3.82
N GLY A 296 -7.21 -19.48 2.54
CA GLY A 296 -8.50 -19.16 1.93
C GLY A 296 -8.61 -17.69 1.52
N ILE A 297 -7.50 -17.06 1.13
CA ILE A 297 -7.50 -15.71 0.56
C ILE A 297 -8.16 -15.75 -0.81
N GLY A 298 -9.17 -14.93 -1.00
CA GLY A 298 -9.98 -14.89 -2.21
C GLY A 298 -9.95 -13.53 -2.93
N GLU A 299 -9.36 -12.50 -2.28
CA GLU A 299 -9.15 -11.19 -2.86
C GLU A 299 -7.71 -11.07 -3.41
N PRO A 300 -7.50 -10.42 -4.56
CA PRO A 300 -6.18 -10.32 -5.21
C PRO A 300 -5.48 -8.98 -5.03
N CYS A 301 -6.04 -8.07 -4.22
CA CYS A 301 -5.64 -6.66 -4.25
C CYS A 301 -4.58 -6.30 -3.20
N LEU A 302 -4.40 -7.13 -2.17
CA LEU A 302 -3.47 -6.85 -1.09
C LEU A 302 -2.73 -8.12 -0.61
N PRO A 303 -1.46 -8.32 -1.02
CA PRO A 303 -0.71 -7.54 -2.03
C PRO A 303 -1.21 -7.78 -3.46
N PRO A 304 -0.94 -6.90 -4.43
CA PRO A 304 -1.32 -7.10 -5.83
C PRO A 304 -0.35 -8.04 -6.57
N TRP A 305 -0.06 -9.19 -5.98
CA TRP A 305 0.92 -10.18 -6.44
C TRP A 305 0.61 -10.90 -7.76
N PRO A 306 -0.68 -11.13 -8.18
CA PRO A 306 -0.95 -12.07 -9.26
C PRO A 306 -0.32 -11.68 -10.59
N ARG A 307 -0.27 -10.41 -10.90
CA ARG A 307 0.37 -9.90 -12.11
C ARG A 307 1.86 -10.22 -12.16
N HIS A 308 2.56 -9.98 -11.04
CA HIS A 308 3.99 -10.26 -10.94
C HIS A 308 4.26 -11.77 -10.98
N ALA A 309 3.41 -12.58 -10.36
CA ALA A 309 3.48 -14.04 -10.44
C ALA A 309 3.33 -14.56 -11.87
N ILE A 310 2.32 -14.07 -12.62
CA ILE A 310 2.15 -14.43 -14.02
C ILE A 310 3.41 -14.09 -14.82
N SER A 311 3.96 -12.87 -14.65
CA SER A 311 5.19 -12.46 -15.31
C SER A 311 6.38 -13.38 -14.96
N ALA A 312 6.54 -13.73 -13.68
CA ALA A 312 7.61 -14.63 -13.23
C ALA A 312 7.44 -16.04 -13.81
N TYR A 313 6.24 -16.60 -13.77
CA TYR A 313 5.97 -17.94 -14.30
C TYR A 313 6.20 -18.01 -15.81
N LEU A 314 5.77 -17.01 -16.58
CA LEU A 314 6.04 -16.96 -18.01
C LEU A 314 7.53 -16.80 -18.31
N ALA A 315 8.26 -15.96 -17.58
CA ALA A 315 9.71 -15.81 -17.70
C ALA A 315 10.47 -17.09 -17.31
N GLY A 316 9.96 -17.86 -16.36
CA GLY A 316 10.48 -19.15 -15.93
C GLY A 316 10.01 -20.35 -16.76
N GLY A 317 9.23 -20.14 -17.84
CA GLY A 317 8.69 -21.22 -18.68
C GLY A 317 7.56 -22.04 -18.03
N ARG A 318 7.02 -21.60 -16.89
CA ARG A 318 5.98 -22.28 -16.11
C ARG A 318 4.57 -21.85 -16.55
N ILE A 319 4.24 -22.11 -17.83
CA ILE A 319 3.00 -21.64 -18.48
C ILE A 319 1.74 -22.11 -17.73
N GLY A 320 1.69 -23.38 -17.32
CA GLY A 320 0.53 -23.93 -16.59
C GLY A 320 0.27 -23.23 -15.25
N ASP A 321 1.32 -22.75 -14.57
CA ASP A 321 1.20 -22.00 -13.34
C ASP A 321 0.63 -20.59 -13.60
N ALA A 322 1.08 -19.94 -14.67
CA ALA A 322 0.52 -18.65 -15.11
C ALA A 322 -0.98 -18.78 -15.47
N GLU A 323 -1.37 -19.84 -16.19
CA GLU A 323 -2.77 -20.12 -16.54
C GLU A 323 -3.63 -20.38 -15.30
N ARG A 324 -3.09 -21.06 -14.29
CA ARG A 324 -3.78 -21.28 -13.01
C ARG A 324 -4.08 -19.97 -12.28
N VAL A 325 -3.10 -19.05 -12.21
CA VAL A 325 -3.29 -17.72 -11.63
C VAL A 325 -4.31 -16.91 -12.42
N LEU A 326 -4.27 -16.97 -13.77
CA LEU A 326 -5.29 -16.34 -14.62
C LEU A 326 -6.70 -16.84 -14.33
N ALA A 327 -6.87 -18.16 -14.21
CA ALA A 327 -8.17 -18.75 -13.88
C ALA A 327 -8.67 -18.35 -12.47
N TRP A 328 -7.74 -18.15 -11.53
CA TRP A 328 -8.08 -17.64 -10.20
C TRP A 328 -8.51 -16.17 -10.25
N LEU A 329 -7.80 -15.33 -11.01
CA LEU A 329 -8.17 -13.92 -11.23
C LEU A 329 -9.56 -13.77 -11.86
N ASP A 330 -9.93 -14.64 -12.82
CA ASP A 330 -11.27 -14.63 -13.43
C ASP A 330 -12.36 -14.88 -12.39
N LYS A 331 -12.12 -15.83 -11.49
CA LYS A 331 -13.06 -16.12 -10.39
C LYS A 331 -13.16 -14.94 -9.41
N ALA A 332 -12.06 -14.27 -9.10
CA ALA A 332 -12.06 -13.09 -8.25
C ALA A 332 -12.81 -11.92 -8.93
N ALA A 333 -12.53 -11.68 -10.22
CA ALA A 333 -13.17 -10.64 -11.03
C ALA A 333 -14.69 -10.83 -11.23
N ALA A 334 -15.15 -12.06 -11.16
CA ALA A 334 -16.58 -12.38 -11.22
C ALA A 334 -17.31 -12.14 -9.89
N ARG A 335 -16.59 -12.18 -8.77
CA ARG A 335 -17.18 -12.07 -7.42
C ARG A 335 -17.05 -10.67 -6.82
N LEU A 336 -15.88 -10.08 -6.91
CA LEU A 336 -15.56 -8.79 -6.30
C LEU A 336 -15.73 -7.63 -7.29
N PRO A 337 -16.21 -6.46 -6.85
CA PRO A 337 -16.45 -5.30 -7.72
C PRO A 337 -15.16 -4.54 -8.10
N CYS A 338 -13.97 -5.06 -7.75
CA CYS A 338 -12.69 -4.43 -8.06
C CYS A 338 -12.26 -4.62 -9.51
N ARG A 339 -11.46 -3.68 -10.03
CA ARG A 339 -10.96 -3.67 -11.43
C ARG A 339 -9.60 -4.36 -11.57
N TYR A 340 -8.76 -4.33 -10.53
CA TYR A 340 -7.43 -4.92 -10.57
C TYR A 340 -7.41 -6.38 -11.08
N PRO A 341 -8.28 -7.31 -10.64
CA PRO A 341 -8.26 -8.66 -11.16
C PRO A 341 -8.45 -8.74 -12.67
N LYS A 342 -9.32 -7.88 -13.23
CA LYS A 342 -9.57 -7.80 -14.68
C LYS A 342 -8.36 -7.24 -15.42
N ILE A 343 -7.75 -6.19 -14.87
CA ILE A 343 -6.54 -5.55 -15.41
C ILE A 343 -5.38 -6.56 -15.42
N ALA A 344 -5.14 -7.23 -14.29
CA ALA A 344 -4.07 -8.21 -14.14
C ALA A 344 -4.28 -9.42 -15.09
N ALA A 345 -5.52 -9.91 -15.19
CA ALA A 345 -5.86 -11.00 -16.09
C ALA A 345 -5.69 -10.63 -17.56
N ALA A 346 -6.15 -9.43 -17.97
CA ALA A 346 -5.99 -8.97 -19.35
C ALA A 346 -4.51 -8.79 -19.70
N THR A 347 -3.70 -8.20 -18.81
CA THR A 347 -2.25 -8.06 -18.99
C THR A 347 -1.56 -9.42 -19.10
N GLY A 348 -1.90 -10.37 -18.21
CA GLY A 348 -1.34 -11.72 -18.24
C GLY A 348 -1.70 -12.49 -19.50
N ARG A 349 -2.93 -12.34 -20.00
CA ARG A 349 -3.34 -12.92 -21.29
C ARG A 349 -2.59 -12.30 -22.47
N ALA A 350 -2.33 -11.00 -22.43
CA ALA A 350 -1.53 -10.34 -23.45
C ALA A 350 -0.13 -10.97 -23.53
N TRP A 351 0.56 -11.14 -22.40
CA TRP A 351 1.87 -11.78 -22.37
C TRP A 351 1.84 -13.24 -22.83
N LEU A 352 0.80 -13.98 -22.47
CA LEU A 352 0.63 -15.37 -22.91
C LEU A 352 0.39 -15.45 -24.42
N ALA A 353 -0.41 -14.54 -24.98
CA ALA A 353 -0.64 -14.42 -26.42
C ALA A 353 0.66 -14.04 -27.18
N GLU A 354 1.44 -13.09 -26.63
CA GLU A 354 2.76 -12.76 -27.17
C GLU A 354 3.67 -14.00 -27.24
N LEU A 355 3.73 -14.77 -26.15
CA LEU A 355 4.54 -15.98 -26.08
C LEU A 355 4.11 -17.05 -27.12
N ARG A 356 2.83 -17.10 -27.43
CA ARG A 356 2.24 -18.01 -28.45
C ARG A 356 2.33 -17.49 -29.87
N GLY A 357 2.83 -16.26 -30.07
CA GLY A 357 2.92 -15.61 -31.38
C GLY A 357 1.59 -15.03 -31.91
N ASP A 358 0.54 -15.02 -31.06
CA ASP A 358 -0.75 -14.40 -31.39
C ASP A 358 -0.68 -12.88 -31.17
N GLN A 359 -0.18 -12.17 -32.20
CA GLN A 359 -0.01 -10.72 -32.13
C GLN A 359 -1.35 -9.97 -32.03
N ALA A 360 -2.40 -10.45 -32.69
CA ALA A 360 -3.70 -9.80 -32.69
C ALA A 360 -4.39 -9.96 -31.31
N GLY A 361 -4.34 -11.17 -30.75
CA GLY A 361 -4.86 -11.45 -29.42
C GLY A 361 -4.10 -10.67 -28.33
N ALA A 362 -2.76 -10.59 -28.45
CA ALA A 362 -1.93 -9.80 -27.54
C ALA A 362 -2.32 -8.31 -27.57
N GLU A 363 -2.47 -7.72 -28.75
CA GLU A 363 -2.87 -6.33 -28.90
C GLU A 363 -4.25 -6.05 -28.29
N ALA A 364 -5.23 -6.88 -28.59
CA ALA A 364 -6.58 -6.76 -28.04
C ALA A 364 -6.58 -6.81 -26.51
N CYS A 365 -5.79 -7.73 -25.92
CA CYS A 365 -5.66 -7.85 -24.47
C CYS A 365 -4.94 -6.63 -23.84
N HIS A 366 -3.88 -6.11 -24.44
CA HIS A 366 -3.21 -4.88 -23.98
C HIS A 366 -4.14 -3.67 -24.01
N GLN A 367 -4.92 -3.50 -25.10
CA GLN A 367 -5.90 -2.43 -25.23
C GLN A 367 -7.00 -2.56 -24.16
N ALA A 368 -7.52 -3.76 -23.94
CA ALA A 368 -8.52 -4.03 -22.92
C ALA A 368 -7.99 -3.70 -21.50
N ALA A 369 -6.77 -4.13 -21.16
CA ALA A 369 -6.13 -3.80 -19.89
C ALA A 369 -5.98 -2.29 -19.70
N THR A 370 -5.53 -1.57 -20.74
CA THR A 370 -5.37 -0.11 -20.69
C THR A 370 -6.72 0.61 -20.51
N ALA A 371 -7.77 0.16 -21.21
CA ALA A 371 -9.11 0.76 -21.11
C ALA A 371 -9.72 0.64 -19.71
N LEU A 372 -9.48 -0.46 -19.00
CA LEU A 372 -9.98 -0.68 -17.63
C LEU A 372 -9.46 0.34 -16.62
N HIS A 373 -8.30 0.95 -16.85
CA HIS A 373 -7.77 2.03 -16.00
C HIS A 373 -8.56 3.35 -16.10
N GLY A 374 -9.40 3.52 -17.10
CA GLY A 374 -10.35 4.65 -17.17
C GLY A 374 -11.43 4.62 -16.08
N GLU A 375 -11.61 3.49 -15.41
CA GLU A 375 -12.65 3.27 -14.40
C GLU A 375 -12.11 3.24 -12.96
N VAL A 376 -10.78 3.22 -12.77
CA VAL A 376 -10.13 3.13 -11.45
C VAL A 376 -8.79 3.84 -11.45
N ASP A 377 -8.49 4.52 -10.34
CA ASP A 377 -7.21 5.23 -10.17
C ASP A 377 -6.22 4.35 -9.37
N LEU A 378 -5.46 3.55 -10.11
CA LEU A 378 -4.39 2.69 -9.61
C LEU A 378 -3.09 3.03 -10.35
N PRO A 379 -2.37 4.10 -9.95
CA PRO A 379 -1.28 4.65 -10.74
C PRO A 379 -0.11 3.69 -10.97
N LEU A 380 0.26 2.86 -10.00
CA LEU A 380 1.36 1.91 -10.15
C LEU A 380 1.00 0.86 -11.21
N GLU A 381 -0.17 0.24 -11.07
CA GLU A 381 -0.68 -0.77 -11.99
C GLU A 381 -0.94 -0.18 -13.38
N HIS A 382 -1.36 1.08 -13.46
CA HIS A 382 -1.56 1.78 -14.73
C HIS A 382 -0.22 2.00 -15.44
N ALA A 383 0.79 2.50 -14.74
CA ALA A 383 2.12 2.69 -15.30
C ALA A 383 2.72 1.36 -15.81
N GLU A 384 2.55 0.28 -15.05
CA GLU A 384 3.00 -1.05 -15.43
C GLU A 384 2.24 -1.60 -16.65
N THR A 385 0.92 -1.39 -16.74
CA THR A 385 0.10 -1.81 -17.88
C THR A 385 0.51 -1.08 -19.15
N LEU A 386 0.69 0.23 -19.06
CA LEU A 386 1.18 1.05 -20.18
C LEU A 386 2.61 0.67 -20.60
N LEU A 387 3.48 0.37 -19.63
CA LEU A 387 4.84 -0.09 -19.92
C LEU A 387 4.81 -1.40 -20.72
N ALA A 388 3.99 -2.37 -20.27
CA ALA A 388 3.83 -3.66 -20.98
C ALA A 388 3.29 -3.46 -22.40
N HIS A 389 2.23 -2.65 -22.55
CA HIS A 389 1.64 -2.34 -23.86
C HIS A 389 2.62 -1.62 -24.78
N GLY A 390 3.31 -0.59 -24.28
CA GLY A 390 4.29 0.15 -25.06
C GLY A 390 5.49 -0.70 -25.50
N ALA A 391 5.98 -1.57 -24.61
CA ALA A 391 7.04 -2.52 -24.92
C ALA A 391 6.59 -3.54 -25.99
N PHE A 392 5.35 -4.04 -25.92
CA PHE A 392 4.74 -4.87 -26.96
C PHE A 392 4.70 -4.15 -28.31
N LEU A 393 4.16 -2.93 -28.38
CA LEU A 393 4.10 -2.14 -29.62
C LEU A 393 5.48 -1.94 -30.25
N ARG A 394 6.49 -1.66 -29.43
CA ARG A 394 7.87 -1.53 -29.90
C ARG A 394 8.41 -2.84 -30.51
N ARG A 395 8.24 -3.97 -29.77
CA ARG A 395 8.69 -5.30 -30.27
C ARG A 395 7.96 -5.72 -31.54
N SER A 396 6.71 -5.32 -31.71
CA SER A 396 5.89 -5.55 -32.91
C SER A 396 6.25 -4.61 -34.09
N GLY A 397 7.39 -3.90 -34.04
CA GLY A 397 7.85 -3.01 -35.11
C GLY A 397 7.06 -1.69 -35.24
N ARG A 398 6.35 -1.26 -34.21
CA ARG A 398 5.50 -0.06 -34.17
C ARG A 398 6.02 1.00 -33.20
N PRO A 399 7.28 1.45 -33.31
CA PRO A 399 7.88 2.35 -32.32
C PRO A 399 7.19 3.72 -32.26
N ALA A 400 6.58 4.18 -33.35
CA ALA A 400 5.82 5.44 -33.37
C ALA A 400 4.59 5.38 -32.47
N ALA A 401 3.85 4.26 -32.46
CA ALA A 401 2.71 4.03 -31.57
C ALA A 401 3.14 3.76 -30.13
N ALA A 402 4.30 3.12 -29.92
CA ALA A 402 4.83 2.85 -28.59
C ALA A 402 5.21 4.11 -27.81
N ARG A 403 5.75 5.14 -28.48
CA ARG A 403 6.28 6.34 -27.84
C ARG A 403 5.30 7.07 -26.91
N PRO A 404 4.06 7.43 -27.32
CA PRO A 404 3.12 8.11 -26.45
C PRO A 404 2.72 7.24 -25.25
N VAL A 405 2.54 5.93 -25.44
CA VAL A 405 2.18 4.99 -24.38
C VAL A 405 3.31 4.88 -23.33
N LEU A 406 4.55 4.74 -23.78
CA LEU A 406 5.72 4.68 -22.89
C LEU A 406 5.99 6.01 -22.18
N ALA A 407 5.74 7.14 -22.85
CA ALA A 407 5.86 8.45 -22.22
C ALA A 407 4.85 8.60 -21.08
N GLN A 408 3.60 8.24 -21.31
CA GLN A 408 2.55 8.27 -20.29
C GLN A 408 2.88 7.34 -19.10
N ALA A 409 3.35 6.11 -19.37
CA ALA A 409 3.83 5.19 -18.33
C ALA A 409 4.91 5.84 -17.45
N GLY A 410 5.89 6.50 -18.08
CA GLY A 410 6.98 7.18 -17.38
C GLY A 410 6.51 8.38 -16.55
N GLU A 411 5.55 9.16 -17.04
CA GLU A 411 4.98 10.31 -16.33
C GLU A 411 4.19 9.88 -15.10
N ILE A 412 3.34 8.87 -15.22
CA ILE A 412 2.57 8.31 -14.10
C ILE A 412 3.52 7.73 -13.05
N ALA A 413 4.49 6.90 -13.46
CA ALA A 413 5.46 6.30 -12.55
C ALA A 413 6.30 7.36 -11.81
N GLN A 414 6.69 8.44 -12.50
CA GLN A 414 7.44 9.54 -11.89
C GLN A 414 6.59 10.31 -10.87
N THR A 415 5.34 10.58 -11.18
CA THR A 415 4.40 11.23 -10.26
C THR A 415 4.16 10.38 -9.01
N ALA A 416 4.07 9.05 -9.17
CA ALA A 416 3.92 8.12 -8.06
C ALA A 416 5.20 7.91 -7.22
N GLY A 417 6.35 8.45 -7.63
CA GLY A 417 7.64 8.19 -6.97
C GLY A 417 8.21 6.80 -7.28
N ALA A 418 7.63 6.06 -8.23
CA ALA A 418 8.05 4.71 -8.64
C ALA A 418 9.26 4.78 -9.59
N ARG A 419 10.44 5.11 -9.03
CA ARG A 419 11.66 5.41 -9.79
C ARG A 419 12.09 4.28 -10.71
N TRP A 420 11.87 3.03 -10.29
CA TRP A 420 12.19 1.87 -11.10
C TRP A 420 11.34 1.80 -12.37
N LEU A 421 10.01 1.90 -12.25
CA LEU A 421 9.09 1.92 -13.38
C LEU A 421 9.38 3.09 -14.32
N ALA A 422 9.61 4.28 -13.77
CA ALA A 422 10.00 5.45 -14.54
C ALA A 422 11.32 5.23 -15.31
N GLY A 423 12.27 4.51 -14.70
CA GLY A 423 13.52 4.11 -15.32
C GLY A 423 13.31 3.18 -16.52
N LEU A 424 12.50 2.13 -16.34
CA LEU A 424 12.16 1.18 -17.42
C LEU A 424 11.40 1.86 -18.56
N ALA A 425 10.39 2.66 -18.24
CA ALA A 425 9.63 3.40 -19.26
C ALA A 425 10.54 4.33 -20.09
N ARG A 426 11.51 4.98 -19.44
CA ARG A 426 12.51 5.83 -20.11
C ARG A 426 13.43 5.02 -21.00
N GLN A 427 13.85 3.84 -20.55
CA GLN A 427 14.70 2.94 -21.35
C GLN A 427 13.95 2.45 -22.60
N GLU A 428 12.73 1.93 -22.46
CA GLU A 428 11.89 1.48 -23.55
C GLU A 428 11.56 2.61 -24.54
N LEU A 429 11.25 3.80 -24.03
CA LEU A 429 11.01 4.99 -24.83
C LEU A 429 12.25 5.41 -25.64
N LYS A 430 13.44 5.34 -25.04
CA LYS A 430 14.71 5.62 -25.73
C LYS A 430 14.95 4.63 -26.87
N ILE A 431 14.70 3.33 -26.64
CA ILE A 431 14.81 2.29 -27.67
C ILE A 431 13.80 2.54 -28.80
N ALA A 432 12.60 3.03 -28.51
CA ALA A 432 11.59 3.43 -29.49
C ALA A 432 11.91 4.76 -30.21
N GLY A 433 13.08 5.37 -29.97
CA GLY A 433 13.49 6.63 -30.56
C GLY A 433 12.80 7.87 -29.99
N GLY A 434 12.24 7.77 -28.78
CA GLY A 434 11.59 8.85 -28.04
C GLY A 434 12.46 9.36 -26.88
N ARG A 435 11.96 10.42 -26.23
CA ARG A 435 12.52 10.95 -24.96
C ARG A 435 11.37 11.31 -24.03
N LEU A 436 11.46 10.95 -22.75
CA LEU A 436 10.56 11.47 -21.74
C LEU A 436 10.75 12.99 -21.66
N ARG A 437 9.67 13.74 -21.80
CA ARG A 437 9.67 15.14 -21.38
C ARG A 437 9.93 15.12 -19.86
N ARG A 438 10.98 15.80 -19.41
CA ARG A 438 11.03 16.19 -18.00
C ARG A 438 9.74 16.97 -17.72
N ARG A 439 8.94 16.50 -16.79
CA ARG A 439 7.88 17.32 -16.22
C ARG A 439 8.62 18.50 -15.54
N SER A 440 8.75 19.59 -16.26
CA SER A 440 9.01 20.85 -15.60
C SER A 440 7.73 21.16 -14.84
N ASP A 441 7.79 21.09 -13.51
CA ASP A 441 6.90 21.89 -12.69
C ASP A 441 6.85 23.27 -13.38
N PRO A 442 5.68 23.84 -13.69
CA PRO A 442 5.62 25.14 -14.34
C PRO A 442 6.45 26.21 -13.63
N GLY A 443 6.76 26.03 -12.33
CA GLY A 443 7.66 26.84 -11.53
C GLY A 443 9.08 26.29 -11.38
N ALA A 444 9.39 25.05 -11.78
CA ALA A 444 10.74 24.49 -11.63
C ALA A 444 11.66 24.92 -12.77
N LEU A 445 12.89 25.29 -12.41
CA LEU A 445 13.93 25.64 -13.37
C LEU A 445 14.42 24.38 -14.10
N SER A 446 14.67 24.47 -15.42
CA SER A 446 15.40 23.45 -16.14
C SER A 446 16.86 23.38 -15.68
N ALA A 447 17.58 22.29 -15.94
CA ALA A 447 18.99 22.15 -15.56
C ALA A 447 19.90 23.26 -16.15
N GLN A 448 19.51 23.85 -17.28
CA GLN A 448 20.21 24.99 -17.88
C GLN A 448 19.84 26.28 -17.15
N GLU A 449 18.57 26.49 -16.84
CA GLU A 449 18.09 27.64 -16.04
C GLU A 449 18.62 27.56 -14.62
N GLU A 450 18.73 26.40 -13.99
CA GLU A 450 19.39 26.24 -12.66
C GLU A 450 20.86 26.67 -12.70
N ARG A 451 21.60 26.24 -13.74
CA ARG A 451 23.01 26.69 -13.88
C ARG A 451 23.12 28.17 -14.07
N VAL A 452 22.27 28.77 -14.91
CA VAL A 452 22.23 30.24 -15.09
C VAL A 452 21.83 30.95 -13.81
N ALA A 453 20.79 30.44 -13.11
CA ALA A 453 20.32 31.00 -11.84
C ALA A 453 21.40 30.96 -10.75
N THR A 454 22.09 29.81 -10.61
CA THR A 454 23.19 29.66 -9.64
C THR A 454 24.31 30.66 -9.90
N LEU A 455 24.79 30.81 -11.14
CA LEU A 455 25.83 31.76 -11.51
C LEU A 455 25.34 33.21 -11.33
N ALA A 456 24.08 33.50 -11.67
CA ALA A 456 23.50 34.80 -11.46
C ALA A 456 23.36 35.16 -9.97
N ALA A 457 23.05 34.17 -9.13
CA ALA A 457 22.94 34.33 -7.68
C ALA A 457 24.28 34.56 -6.99
N THR A 458 25.39 34.04 -7.55
CA THR A 458 26.75 34.33 -7.06
C THR A 458 27.31 35.69 -7.53
N GLY A 459 26.50 36.48 -8.27
CA GLY A 459 26.90 37.84 -8.71
C GLY A 459 27.59 37.89 -10.07
N ALA A 460 27.73 36.78 -10.82
CA ALA A 460 28.37 36.76 -12.14
C ALA A 460 27.59 37.62 -13.14
N THR A 461 28.23 38.43 -13.95
CA THR A 461 27.56 39.22 -15.02
C THR A 461 27.01 38.31 -16.13
N ASN A 462 26.08 38.81 -16.95
CA ASN A 462 25.57 38.04 -18.10
C ASN A 462 26.70 37.63 -19.07
N ALA A 463 27.72 38.48 -19.23
CA ALA A 463 28.88 38.17 -20.03
C ALA A 463 29.75 37.06 -19.41
N ASP A 464 29.91 37.04 -18.09
CA ASP A 464 30.63 35.96 -17.39
C ASP A 464 29.90 34.64 -17.45
N ILE A 465 28.58 34.67 -17.26
CA ILE A 465 27.71 33.49 -17.39
C ILE A 465 27.78 32.94 -18.81
N ALA A 466 27.67 33.80 -19.82
CA ALA A 466 27.77 33.45 -21.22
C ALA A 466 29.09 32.76 -21.54
N ARG A 467 30.20 33.31 -21.01
CA ARG A 467 31.55 32.75 -21.19
C ARG A 467 31.71 31.39 -20.50
N GLN A 468 31.22 31.26 -19.25
CA GLN A 468 31.31 29.99 -18.48
C GLN A 468 30.46 28.86 -19.05
N LEU A 469 29.31 29.19 -19.63
CA LEU A 469 28.37 28.21 -20.18
C LEU A 469 28.52 28.01 -21.69
N TYR A 470 29.46 28.70 -22.34
CA TYR A 470 29.70 28.65 -23.80
C TYR A 470 28.46 28.98 -24.62
N VAL A 471 27.69 29.99 -24.21
CA VAL A 471 26.49 30.49 -24.92
C VAL A 471 26.60 31.98 -25.23
N SER A 472 25.66 32.55 -26.01
CA SER A 472 25.62 34.00 -26.25
C SER A 472 25.04 34.76 -25.03
N VAL A 473 25.36 36.03 -24.89
CA VAL A 473 24.80 36.89 -23.85
C VAL A 473 23.27 36.98 -23.97
N SER A 474 22.74 37.05 -25.20
CA SER A 474 21.31 37.06 -25.47
C SER A 474 20.62 35.77 -25.04
N THR A 475 21.32 34.64 -25.11
CA THR A 475 20.81 33.35 -24.60
C THR A 475 20.69 33.36 -23.06
N VAL A 476 21.66 33.98 -22.37
CA VAL A 476 21.60 34.14 -20.91
C VAL A 476 20.45 35.05 -20.50
N GLU A 477 20.22 36.16 -21.24
CA GLU A 477 19.10 37.08 -21.00
C GLU A 477 17.74 36.35 -21.13
N THR A 478 17.56 35.60 -22.20
CA THR A 478 16.36 34.79 -22.40
C THR A 478 16.15 33.76 -21.27
N HIS A 479 17.23 33.10 -20.81
CA HIS A 479 17.12 32.18 -19.66
C HIS A 479 16.76 32.93 -18.37
N LEU A 480 17.31 34.10 -18.11
CA LEU A 480 16.97 34.92 -16.92
C LEU A 480 15.50 35.38 -16.96
N GLU A 481 14.99 35.78 -18.11
CA GLU A 481 13.55 36.12 -18.26
C GLU A 481 12.65 34.94 -17.91
N HIS A 482 12.97 33.72 -18.42
CA HIS A 482 12.23 32.49 -18.09
C HIS A 482 12.37 32.13 -16.62
N ILE A 483 13.55 32.27 -16.01
CA ILE A 483 13.79 32.03 -14.59
C ILE A 483 12.92 32.98 -13.74
N TYR A 484 12.90 34.26 -14.08
CA TYR A 484 12.12 35.27 -13.36
C TYR A 484 10.61 34.95 -13.45
N ALA A 485 10.12 34.63 -14.63
CA ALA A 485 8.72 34.23 -14.83
C ALA A 485 8.34 32.98 -14.02
N LYS A 486 9.23 31.98 -13.99
CA LYS A 486 8.99 30.71 -13.27
C LYS A 486 9.03 30.86 -11.74
N LEU A 487 9.90 31.71 -11.23
CA LEU A 487 10.05 31.96 -9.80
C LEU A 487 9.13 33.07 -9.26
N GLY A 488 8.34 33.72 -10.14
CA GLY A 488 7.48 34.84 -9.76
C GLY A 488 8.25 36.07 -9.25
N ILE A 489 9.46 36.28 -9.73
CA ILE A 489 10.36 37.39 -9.37
C ILE A 489 10.60 38.31 -10.58
N HIS A 490 11.04 39.53 -10.33
CA HIS A 490 11.19 40.53 -11.40
C HIS A 490 12.58 41.14 -11.49
N THR A 491 13.45 40.83 -10.52
CA THR A 491 14.79 41.43 -10.46
C THR A 491 15.85 40.40 -10.07
N ARG A 492 17.09 40.67 -10.52
CA ARG A 492 18.27 39.90 -10.13
C ARG A 492 18.50 39.88 -8.61
N TYR A 493 18.18 40.98 -7.94
CA TYR A 493 18.29 41.07 -6.48
C TYR A 493 17.33 40.08 -5.79
N GLN A 494 16.11 39.95 -6.30
CA GLN A 494 15.15 38.96 -5.80
C GLN A 494 15.62 37.53 -6.06
N LEU A 495 16.32 37.27 -7.18
CA LEU A 495 16.93 35.97 -7.45
C LEU A 495 18.02 35.62 -6.42
N ILE A 496 18.89 36.59 -6.09
CA ILE A 496 19.93 36.40 -5.07
C ILE A 496 19.31 36.13 -3.70
N ALA A 497 18.27 36.88 -3.33
CA ALA A 497 17.54 36.66 -2.07
C ALA A 497 16.84 35.31 -2.01
N ALA A 498 16.19 34.87 -3.10
CA ALA A 498 15.55 33.56 -3.21
C ALA A 498 16.58 32.41 -3.12
N ALA A 499 17.73 32.56 -3.75
CA ALA A 499 18.80 31.56 -3.69
C ALA A 499 19.39 31.44 -2.27
N ALA A 500 19.52 32.52 -1.54
CA ALA A 500 19.99 32.54 -0.15
C ALA A 500 18.96 31.85 0.79
N ALA A 501 17.66 32.05 0.56
CA ALA A 501 16.60 31.43 1.35
C ALA A 501 16.42 29.91 1.06
N ALA A 502 16.72 29.47 -0.17
CA ALA A 502 16.53 28.08 -0.63
C ALA A 502 17.78 27.19 -0.48
N SER A 503 18.85 27.64 0.17
CA SER A 503 20.16 26.94 0.27
C SER A 503 20.74 26.50 -1.09
N TRP A 504 20.60 27.32 -2.12
CA TRP A 504 21.19 27.11 -3.44
C TRP A 504 22.67 27.48 -3.42
N GLY A 505 23.51 26.60 -2.85
CA GLY A 505 24.97 26.81 -2.84
C GLY A 505 25.68 25.60 -3.46
N PRO A 506 26.85 25.79 -4.09
CA PRO A 506 27.57 24.71 -4.77
C PRO A 506 28.34 23.78 -3.83
N ASN A 507 27.91 23.56 -2.57
CA ASN A 507 28.58 22.63 -1.65
C ASN A 507 27.61 22.09 -0.57
N SER A 508 26.92 20.99 -0.89
CA SER A 508 26.44 20.06 0.14
C SER A 508 26.81 18.61 -0.18
N SER A 509 28.05 18.39 -0.63
CA SER A 509 28.68 17.07 -0.62
C SER A 509 29.96 17.15 0.21
N GLY A 510 29.89 16.67 1.47
CA GLY A 510 31.07 16.27 2.24
C GLY A 510 31.52 17.22 3.33
N SER A 511 30.97 17.07 4.54
CA SER A 511 31.77 17.00 5.76
C SER A 511 30.88 16.55 6.93
N SER A 512 31.02 15.30 7.32
CA SER A 512 30.62 14.83 8.64
C SER A 512 31.56 15.47 9.66
N PRO A 513 31.07 16.08 10.75
CA PRO A 513 31.93 16.39 11.89
C PRO A 513 32.05 15.13 12.74
N THR A 514 33.27 14.68 12.97
CA THR A 514 33.68 13.77 14.03
C THR A 514 33.43 14.44 15.39
N PRO A 515 32.77 13.80 16.35
CA PRO A 515 32.68 14.31 17.71
C PRO A 515 33.95 13.98 18.53
N PRO A 516 34.28 14.79 19.55
CA PRO A 516 35.41 14.57 20.42
C PRO A 516 35.22 13.38 21.38
#